data_05163aa062a8c468fd20ed751cc0cf40
#
_entry.id   05163aa062a8c468fd20ed751cc0cf40
#
_cell.length_a   1.000
_cell.length_b   1.000
_cell.length_c   1.000
_cell.angle_alpha   90.00
_cell.angle_beta   90.00
_cell.angle_gamma   90.00
#
_symmetry.space_group_name_H-M   'P 1'
#
loop_
_entity.id
_entity.type
_entity.pdbx_description
1 polymer ?
#
loop_
_entity_poly.entity_id
_entity_poly.type
_entity_poly.pdbx_seq_one_letter_code
_entity_poly.pdbx_strand_id
1 'polypeptide(L)'
;LVSQAMLVGDQKPFIAALVTLDPDTLPEQLEHLGLPRAMSIPEAAVHPKVREAVQMFIDEANLLVSRAEAVREFRIMNKDLTEADGYLTPSQKLKRSKILKDFSAYVDDMYSRVSGDMGVRLERLQEIKEQASEKLHEYAEQASERIEELREQASERLQGYQAARAQKTESTEQVETTAVTSDGPKDTAVIEAAEDDTSRSHEQ
;
A
#
# COMPACT_ATOMS: atom_id res chain seq x y z
N LEU A 1 31.60 -13.79 9.84
CA LEU A 1 31.50 -13.79 8.36
C LEU A 1 31.97 -12.48 7.74
N VAL A 2 31.56 -11.34 8.30
CA VAL A 2 31.91 -10.00 7.80
C VAL A 2 33.11 -9.45 8.55
N SER A 3 34.15 -9.01 7.81
CA SER A 3 35.34 -8.34 8.39
C SER A 3 35.11 -6.83 8.47
N GLN A 4 34.76 -6.19 7.36
CA GLN A 4 34.60 -4.76 7.26
C GLN A 4 33.28 -4.44 6.50
N ALA A 5 32.64 -3.34 6.89
CA ALA A 5 31.51 -2.78 6.17
C ALA A 5 31.72 -1.27 6.00
N MET A 6 31.60 -0.78 4.77
CA MET A 6 31.71 0.63 4.44
C MET A 6 30.43 1.10 3.77
N LEU A 7 29.70 1.99 4.42
CA LEU A 7 28.51 2.60 3.84
C LEU A 7 28.91 3.62 2.76
N VAL A 8 28.20 3.61 1.67
CA VAL A 8 28.32 4.57 0.56
C VAL A 8 26.93 5.15 0.26
N GLY A 9 26.85 6.44 -0.02
CA GLY A 9 25.56 7.10 -0.20
C GLY A 9 25.64 8.60 -0.43
N ASP A 10 26.83 9.18 -0.37
CA ASP A 10 27.01 10.62 -0.58
C ASP A 10 26.51 11.04 -1.96
N GLN A 11 25.51 11.93 -2.01
CA GLN A 11 24.84 12.38 -3.23
C GLN A 11 24.22 11.26 -4.09
N LYS A 12 23.87 10.15 -3.45
CA LYS A 12 23.22 9.00 -4.10
C LYS A 12 21.77 8.86 -3.59
N PRO A 13 20.88 8.22 -4.35
CA PRO A 13 19.45 8.13 -4.01
C PRO A 13 19.15 7.23 -2.78
N PHE A 14 20.11 6.44 -2.33
CA PHE A 14 19.97 5.53 -1.18
C PHE A 14 21.34 5.16 -0.62
N ILE A 15 21.34 4.56 0.56
CA ILE A 15 22.57 4.04 1.20
C ILE A 15 22.82 2.62 0.70
N ALA A 16 24.04 2.36 0.27
CA ALA A 16 24.55 1.05 -0.07
C ALA A 16 25.77 0.70 0.81
N ALA A 17 26.19 -0.57 0.81
CA ALA A 17 27.33 -1.03 1.56
C ALA A 17 28.34 -1.82 0.69
N LEU A 18 29.63 -1.54 0.87
CA LEU A 18 30.69 -2.44 0.49
C LEU A 18 31.05 -3.29 1.70
N VAL A 19 31.04 -4.62 1.53
CA VAL A 19 31.23 -5.59 2.62
C VAL A 19 32.40 -6.50 2.26
N THR A 20 33.29 -6.78 3.21
CA THR A 20 34.34 -7.78 3.04
C THR A 20 34.09 -8.99 3.91
N LEU A 21 34.54 -10.14 3.45
CA LEU A 21 34.51 -11.40 4.21
C LEU A 21 35.79 -11.53 5.05
N ASP A 22 35.62 -12.02 6.26
CA ASP A 22 36.73 -12.28 7.19
C ASP A 22 37.45 -13.58 6.82
N PRO A 23 38.71 -13.52 6.37
CA PRO A 23 39.47 -14.70 5.95
C PRO A 23 39.66 -15.73 7.05
N ASP A 24 39.71 -15.30 8.32
CA ASP A 24 39.98 -16.18 9.44
C ASP A 24 38.75 -17.00 9.83
N THR A 25 37.59 -16.40 9.80
CA THR A 25 36.32 -17.05 10.17
C THR A 25 35.57 -17.64 8.98
N LEU A 26 35.89 -17.24 7.75
CA LEU A 26 35.20 -17.69 6.52
C LEU A 26 35.12 -19.21 6.38
N PRO A 27 36.20 -20.01 6.61
CA PRO A 27 36.14 -21.47 6.47
C PRO A 27 35.08 -22.14 7.36
N GLU A 28 34.94 -21.68 8.59
CA GLU A 28 33.96 -22.19 9.54
C GLU A 28 32.54 -21.77 9.13
N GLN A 29 32.36 -20.53 8.69
CA GLN A 29 31.08 -20.01 8.25
C GLN A 29 30.58 -20.70 6.96
N LEU A 30 31.50 -21.02 6.04
CA LEU A 30 31.16 -21.79 4.84
C LEU A 30 30.67 -23.19 5.20
N GLU A 31 31.26 -23.85 6.17
CA GLU A 31 30.83 -25.16 6.67
C GLU A 31 29.39 -25.07 7.24
N HIS A 32 29.10 -24.07 8.04
CA HIS A 32 27.75 -23.83 8.58
C HIS A 32 26.70 -23.59 7.46
N LEU A 33 27.13 -23.01 6.34
CA LEU A 33 26.29 -22.82 5.15
C LEU A 33 26.18 -24.06 4.25
N GLY A 34 26.87 -25.16 4.63
CA GLY A 34 26.95 -26.38 3.85
C GLY A 34 27.76 -26.20 2.58
N LEU A 35 28.83 -25.39 2.63
CA LEU A 35 29.76 -25.09 1.55
C LEU A 35 31.16 -25.60 1.85
N PRO A 36 32.02 -25.81 0.82
CA PRO A 36 33.39 -26.25 1.03
C PRO A 36 34.23 -25.25 1.84
N ARG A 37 34.85 -25.66 2.89
CA ARG A 37 35.74 -24.82 3.75
C ARG A 37 36.89 -24.17 2.97
N ALA A 38 37.35 -24.82 1.90
CA ALA A 38 38.48 -24.36 1.07
C ALA A 38 38.09 -23.36 -0.01
N MET A 39 36.81 -22.93 -0.04
CA MET A 39 36.34 -21.92 -0.99
C MET A 39 37.10 -20.61 -0.77
N SER A 40 37.60 -20.01 -1.83
CA SER A 40 38.31 -18.74 -1.76
C SER A 40 37.34 -17.55 -1.54
N ILE A 41 37.87 -16.41 -1.04
CA ILE A 41 37.06 -15.19 -0.86
C ILE A 41 36.38 -14.74 -2.15
N PRO A 42 37.05 -14.72 -3.34
CA PRO A 42 36.38 -14.36 -4.59
C PRO A 42 35.21 -15.28 -4.97
N GLU A 43 35.36 -16.60 -4.75
CA GLU A 43 34.27 -17.57 -4.99
C GLU A 43 33.12 -17.40 -4.00
N ALA A 44 33.43 -17.21 -2.71
CA ALA A 44 32.45 -16.98 -1.66
C ALA A 44 31.68 -15.67 -1.88
N ALA A 45 32.36 -14.61 -2.33
CA ALA A 45 31.74 -13.30 -2.56
C ALA A 45 30.62 -13.31 -3.62
N VAL A 46 30.67 -14.23 -4.56
CA VAL A 46 29.64 -14.38 -5.61
C VAL A 46 28.65 -15.51 -5.33
N HIS A 47 28.87 -16.28 -4.25
CA HIS A 47 28.03 -17.43 -3.92
C HIS A 47 26.68 -17.02 -3.32
N PRO A 48 25.53 -17.54 -3.84
CA PRO A 48 24.20 -17.12 -3.39
C PRO A 48 23.96 -17.30 -1.88
N LYS A 49 24.36 -18.42 -1.29
CA LYS A 49 24.19 -18.67 0.16
C LYS A 49 24.99 -17.71 1.03
N VAL A 50 26.17 -17.29 0.60
CA VAL A 50 26.98 -16.30 1.31
C VAL A 50 26.32 -14.93 1.21
N ARG A 51 25.80 -14.57 0.04
CA ARG A 51 25.03 -13.34 -0.15
C ARG A 51 23.79 -13.32 0.74
N GLU A 52 23.05 -14.43 0.82
CA GLU A 52 21.87 -14.55 1.68
C GLU A 52 22.23 -14.38 3.16
N ALA A 53 23.32 -15.02 3.63
CA ALA A 53 23.79 -14.85 4.99
C ALA A 53 24.16 -13.39 5.31
N VAL A 54 24.86 -12.70 4.41
CA VAL A 54 25.18 -11.28 4.57
C VAL A 54 23.92 -10.41 4.53
N GLN A 55 22.93 -10.74 3.68
CA GLN A 55 21.65 -10.04 3.64
C GLN A 55 20.94 -10.09 5.00
N MET A 56 20.91 -11.24 5.65
CA MET A 56 20.30 -11.39 6.98
C MET A 56 20.92 -10.42 8.00
N PHE A 57 22.25 -10.27 8.04
CA PHE A 57 22.92 -9.31 8.91
C PHE A 57 22.57 -7.85 8.58
N ILE A 58 22.44 -7.54 7.29
CA ILE A 58 22.04 -6.20 6.85
C ILE A 58 20.58 -5.92 7.23
N ASP A 59 19.69 -6.89 7.06
CA ASP A 59 18.28 -6.76 7.43
C ASP A 59 18.12 -6.57 8.94
N GLU A 60 18.88 -7.29 9.75
CA GLU A 60 18.91 -7.11 11.19
C GLU A 60 19.41 -5.70 11.58
N ALA A 61 20.50 -5.24 10.97
CA ALA A 61 21.02 -3.89 11.19
C ALA A 61 20.00 -2.80 10.75
N ASN A 62 19.27 -3.03 9.68
CA ASN A 62 18.24 -2.13 9.18
C ASN A 62 17.03 -1.98 10.13
N LEU A 63 16.79 -2.95 11.02
CA LEU A 63 15.76 -2.82 12.06
C LEU A 63 16.10 -1.77 13.12
N LEU A 64 17.39 -1.40 13.25
CA LEU A 64 17.89 -0.48 14.27
C LEU A 64 17.97 0.97 13.78
N VAL A 65 17.70 1.23 12.51
CA VAL A 65 17.85 2.54 11.88
C VAL A 65 16.56 2.99 11.19
N SER A 66 16.47 4.28 10.87
CA SER A 66 15.32 4.80 10.12
C SER A 66 15.34 4.30 8.67
N ARG A 67 14.17 4.34 8.01
CA ARG A 67 14.03 3.94 6.59
C ARG A 67 14.96 4.72 5.65
N ALA A 68 15.32 5.95 6.00
CA ALA A 68 16.22 6.77 5.20
C ALA A 68 17.69 6.35 5.36
N GLU A 69 18.04 5.78 6.50
CA GLU A 69 19.37 5.31 6.86
C GLU A 69 19.60 3.82 6.54
N ALA A 70 18.55 3.11 6.16
CA ALA A 70 18.62 1.69 5.83
C ALA A 70 19.46 1.43 4.58
N VAL A 71 20.32 0.41 4.67
CA VAL A 71 21.12 -0.11 3.55
C VAL A 71 20.18 -0.83 2.59
N ARG A 72 20.09 -0.37 1.34
CA ARG A 72 19.18 -0.93 0.33
C ARG A 72 19.86 -1.89 -0.64
N GLU A 73 21.15 -1.71 -0.84
CA GLU A 73 21.94 -2.59 -1.71
C GLU A 73 23.33 -2.79 -1.09
N PHE A 74 23.94 -3.91 -1.35
CA PHE A 74 25.31 -4.17 -0.93
C PHE A 74 26.08 -4.99 -1.96
N ARG A 75 27.39 -4.88 -1.88
CA ARG A 75 28.31 -5.68 -2.68
C ARG A 75 29.33 -6.32 -1.77
N ILE A 76 29.50 -7.66 -1.86
CA ILE A 76 30.58 -8.38 -1.22
C ILE A 76 31.81 -8.23 -2.11
N MET A 77 32.90 -7.75 -1.51
CA MET A 77 34.16 -7.54 -2.20
C MET A 77 34.90 -8.87 -2.38
N ASN A 78 35.68 -8.98 -3.45
CA ASN A 78 36.45 -10.17 -3.78
C ASN A 78 37.76 -10.33 -2.96
N LYS A 79 37.99 -9.44 -2.03
CA LYS A 79 39.14 -9.48 -1.10
C LYS A 79 38.82 -8.75 0.19
N ASP A 80 39.54 -9.04 1.24
CA ASP A 80 39.50 -8.24 2.47
C ASP A 80 40.30 -6.94 2.32
N LEU A 81 40.00 -5.97 3.18
CA LEU A 81 40.68 -4.67 3.22
C LEU A 81 41.73 -4.70 4.37
N THR A 82 42.98 -4.59 4.01
CA THR A 82 44.09 -4.72 4.97
C THR A 82 44.92 -3.43 5.09
N GLU A 83 45.70 -3.31 6.14
CA GLU A 83 46.70 -2.26 6.31
C GLU A 83 47.84 -2.42 5.30
N ALA A 84 48.27 -3.67 5.05
CA ALA A 84 49.32 -4.00 4.07
C ALA A 84 48.95 -3.52 2.64
N ASP A 85 47.70 -3.66 2.25
CA ASP A 85 47.16 -3.13 0.96
C ASP A 85 46.93 -1.63 1.00
N GLY A 86 47.09 -1.00 2.14
CA GLY A 86 46.93 0.43 2.33
C GLY A 86 45.47 0.90 2.40
N TYR A 87 44.50 0.03 2.66
CA TYR A 87 43.10 0.37 2.81
C TYR A 87 42.69 0.71 4.24
N LEU A 88 43.48 0.23 5.21
CA LEU A 88 43.35 0.59 6.62
C LEU A 88 44.47 1.53 7.05
N THR A 89 44.21 2.29 8.10
CA THR A 89 45.24 2.99 8.86
C THR A 89 45.84 2.03 9.88
N PRO A 90 47.04 2.34 10.52
CA PRO A 90 47.55 1.54 11.63
C PRO A 90 46.57 1.36 12.79
N SER A 91 45.59 2.28 12.93
CA SER A 91 44.52 2.20 13.93
C SER A 91 43.24 1.51 13.39
N GLN A 92 43.38 0.70 12.34
CA GLN A 92 42.30 -0.12 11.71
C GLN A 92 41.11 0.69 11.19
N LYS A 93 41.29 1.99 10.83
CA LYS A 93 40.25 2.81 10.23
C LYS A 93 40.30 2.73 8.72
N LEU A 94 39.13 2.57 8.08
CA LEU A 94 38.98 2.54 6.62
C LEU A 94 39.40 3.86 5.96
N LYS A 95 40.26 3.78 4.98
CA LYS A 95 40.67 4.92 4.12
C LYS A 95 39.64 5.08 2.97
N ARG A 96 38.48 5.64 3.31
CA ARG A 96 37.29 5.74 2.41
C ARG A 96 37.63 6.26 1.02
N SER A 97 38.38 7.35 0.90
CA SER A 97 38.70 7.97 -0.39
C SER A 97 39.47 7.01 -1.31
N LYS A 98 40.41 6.22 -0.77
CA LYS A 98 41.15 5.22 -1.52
C LYS A 98 40.24 4.06 -1.97
N ILE A 99 39.43 3.56 -1.04
CA ILE A 99 38.48 2.47 -1.32
C ILE A 99 37.50 2.89 -2.40
N LEU A 100 36.86 4.07 -2.29
CA LEU A 100 35.92 4.57 -3.28
C LEU A 100 36.55 4.75 -4.66
N LYS A 101 37.82 5.15 -4.72
CA LYS A 101 38.55 5.29 -5.98
C LYS A 101 38.84 3.91 -6.61
N ASP A 102 39.40 3.00 -5.83
CA ASP A 102 39.88 1.71 -6.34
C ASP A 102 38.70 0.73 -6.63
N PHE A 103 37.57 0.90 -5.94
CA PHE A 103 36.38 0.07 -6.07
C PHE A 103 35.16 0.82 -6.64
N SER A 104 35.40 1.91 -7.38
CA SER A 104 34.33 2.70 -8.00
C SER A 104 33.36 1.85 -8.84
N ALA A 105 33.89 0.86 -9.57
CA ALA A 105 33.08 -0.04 -10.38
C ALA A 105 32.03 -0.83 -9.57
N TYR A 106 32.37 -1.25 -8.32
CA TYR A 106 31.41 -1.90 -7.44
C TYR A 106 30.29 -0.93 -6.99
N VAL A 107 30.68 0.32 -6.71
CA VAL A 107 29.74 1.36 -6.32
C VAL A 107 28.81 1.67 -7.49
N ASP A 108 29.34 1.90 -8.68
CA ASP A 108 28.53 2.22 -9.87
C ASP A 108 27.59 1.08 -10.25
N ASP A 109 28.03 -0.19 -10.13
CA ASP A 109 27.16 -1.36 -10.39
C ASP A 109 25.97 -1.42 -9.40
N MET A 110 26.17 -1.13 -8.12
CA MET A 110 25.08 -1.11 -7.12
C MET A 110 24.00 -0.08 -7.47
N TYR A 111 24.39 1.12 -7.91
CA TYR A 111 23.45 2.18 -8.25
C TYR A 111 22.83 2.03 -9.64
N SER A 112 23.55 1.46 -10.62
CA SER A 112 23.02 1.22 -11.95
C SER A 112 21.93 0.15 -11.99
N ARG A 113 22.06 -0.91 -11.21
CA ARG A 113 21.06 -1.98 -11.07
C ARG A 113 19.74 -1.46 -10.52
N VAL A 114 19.80 -0.67 -9.46
CA VAL A 114 18.58 -0.11 -8.84
C VAL A 114 17.94 0.96 -9.73
N SER A 115 18.74 1.71 -10.48
CA SER A 115 18.21 2.65 -11.47
C SER A 115 17.46 1.96 -12.60
N GLY A 116 17.97 0.81 -13.09
CA GLY A 116 17.31 -0.03 -14.08
C GLY A 116 16.02 -0.67 -13.53
N ASP A 117 16.06 -1.23 -12.33
CA ASP A 117 14.88 -1.81 -11.67
C ASP A 117 13.82 -0.75 -11.31
N MET A 118 14.25 0.47 -10.95
CA MET A 118 13.33 1.59 -10.73
C MET A 118 12.66 2.06 -12.02
N GLY A 119 13.34 2.01 -13.15
CA GLY A 119 12.77 2.32 -14.47
C GLY A 119 11.64 1.35 -14.84
N VAL A 120 11.91 0.05 -14.80
CA VAL A 120 10.93 -1.01 -15.07
C VAL A 120 9.77 -0.97 -14.07
N ARG A 121 10.04 -0.66 -12.80
CA ARG A 121 9.01 -0.53 -11.77
C ARG A 121 8.13 0.70 -11.97
N LEU A 122 8.70 1.80 -12.45
CA LEU A 122 7.97 3.03 -12.76
C LEU A 122 7.05 2.83 -13.96
N GLU A 123 7.52 2.19 -15.03
CA GLU A 123 6.71 1.82 -16.21
C GLU A 123 5.54 0.92 -15.80
N ARG A 124 5.81 -0.10 -14.99
CA ARG A 124 4.76 -1.01 -14.49
C ARG A 124 3.74 -0.32 -13.59
N LEU A 125 4.16 0.68 -12.79
CA LEU A 125 3.25 1.49 -12.00
C LEU A 125 2.40 2.42 -12.86
N GLN A 126 2.93 2.93 -13.96
CA GLN A 126 2.17 3.72 -14.94
C GLN A 126 1.12 2.86 -15.65
N GLU A 127 1.48 1.67 -16.11
CA GLU A 127 0.54 0.71 -16.71
C GLU A 127 -0.61 0.34 -15.75
N ILE A 128 -0.28 0.05 -14.47
CA ILE A 128 -1.29 -0.25 -13.45
C ILE A 128 -2.20 0.96 -13.21
N LYS A 129 -1.66 2.16 -13.20
CA LYS A 129 -2.43 3.40 -13.02
C LYS A 129 -3.37 3.65 -14.19
N GLU A 130 -2.94 3.43 -15.43
CA GLU A 130 -3.76 3.57 -16.63
C GLU A 130 -4.89 2.54 -16.63
N GLN A 131 -4.60 1.26 -16.38
CA GLN A 131 -5.61 0.21 -16.28
C GLN A 131 -6.62 0.46 -15.15
N ALA A 132 -6.17 0.98 -14.01
CA ALA A 132 -7.06 1.35 -12.92
C ALA A 132 -7.96 2.55 -13.29
N SER A 133 -7.43 3.51 -14.04
CA SER A 133 -8.19 4.66 -14.52
C SER A 133 -9.26 4.27 -15.55
N GLU A 134 -8.93 3.38 -16.49
CA GLU A 134 -9.89 2.85 -17.46
C GLU A 134 -11.04 2.10 -16.78
N LYS A 135 -10.71 1.19 -15.86
CA LYS A 135 -11.75 0.46 -15.10
C LYS A 135 -12.62 1.39 -14.26
N LEU A 136 -12.03 2.42 -13.65
CA LEU A 136 -12.79 3.39 -12.88
C LEU A 136 -13.76 4.18 -13.77
N HIS A 137 -13.35 4.51 -14.99
CA HIS A 137 -14.21 5.17 -15.97
C HIS A 137 -15.37 4.28 -16.40
N GLU A 138 -15.09 3.02 -16.71
CA GLU A 138 -16.09 2.00 -17.04
C GLU A 138 -17.12 1.80 -15.92
N TYR A 139 -16.65 1.71 -14.65
CA TYR A 139 -17.56 1.62 -13.50
C TYR A 139 -18.40 2.88 -13.31
N ALA A 140 -17.83 4.06 -13.55
CA ALA A 140 -18.57 5.32 -13.44
C ALA A 140 -19.66 5.43 -14.51
N GLU A 141 -19.39 4.97 -15.72
CA GLU A 141 -20.34 4.93 -16.83
C GLU A 141 -21.50 3.95 -16.54
N GLN A 142 -21.19 2.73 -16.11
CA GLN A 142 -22.20 1.73 -15.69
C GLN A 142 -23.03 2.21 -14.50
N ALA A 143 -22.41 2.90 -13.54
CA ALA A 143 -23.12 3.47 -12.40
C ALA A 143 -24.07 4.60 -12.83
N SER A 144 -23.67 5.41 -13.79
CA SER A 144 -24.50 6.50 -14.35
C SER A 144 -25.73 5.96 -15.08
N GLU A 145 -25.55 4.96 -15.94
CA GLU A 145 -26.63 4.27 -16.63
C GLU A 145 -27.64 3.65 -15.63
N ARG A 146 -27.10 3.01 -14.59
CA ARG A 146 -27.94 2.40 -13.56
C ARG A 146 -28.74 3.41 -12.74
N ILE A 147 -28.16 4.57 -12.48
CA ILE A 147 -28.85 5.68 -11.80
C ILE A 147 -29.97 6.22 -12.69
N GLU A 148 -29.75 6.32 -13.97
CA GLU A 148 -30.75 6.81 -14.95
C GLU A 148 -31.94 5.84 -15.07
N GLU A 149 -31.69 4.53 -15.18
CA GLU A 149 -32.72 3.49 -15.13
C GLU A 149 -33.54 3.54 -13.83
N LEU A 150 -32.89 3.72 -12.69
CA LEU A 150 -33.57 3.80 -11.39
C LEU A 150 -34.41 5.07 -11.27
N ARG A 151 -33.97 6.18 -11.85
CA ARG A 151 -34.73 7.41 -11.91
C ARG A 151 -36.00 7.28 -12.78
N GLU A 152 -35.87 6.61 -13.92
CA GLU A 152 -36.98 6.34 -14.82
C GLU A 152 -38.05 5.45 -14.16
N GLN A 153 -37.61 4.34 -13.55
CA GLN A 153 -38.49 3.47 -12.78
C GLN A 153 -39.17 4.16 -11.58
N ALA A 154 -38.44 5.04 -10.89
CA ALA A 154 -39.01 5.82 -9.79
C ALA A 154 -40.06 6.82 -10.30
N SER A 155 -39.80 7.45 -11.43
CA SER A 155 -40.75 8.39 -12.10
C SER A 155 -42.04 7.68 -12.52
N GLU A 156 -41.93 6.52 -13.16
CA GLU A 156 -43.09 5.71 -13.55
C GLU A 156 -43.95 5.28 -12.35
N ARG A 157 -43.29 4.82 -11.26
CA ARG A 157 -43.97 4.46 -10.02
C ARG A 157 -44.67 5.64 -9.37
N LEU A 158 -44.07 6.83 -9.41
CA LEU A 158 -44.66 8.03 -8.87
C LEU A 158 -45.90 8.47 -9.69
N GLN A 159 -45.80 8.40 -11.01
CA GLN A 159 -46.94 8.68 -11.91
C GLN A 159 -48.09 7.68 -11.69
N GLY A 160 -47.77 6.39 -11.56
CA GLY A 160 -48.75 5.37 -11.24
C GLY A 160 -49.45 5.60 -9.89
N TYR A 161 -48.70 6.01 -8.87
CA TYR A 161 -49.25 6.34 -7.56
C TYR A 161 -50.17 7.59 -7.60
N GLN A 162 -49.75 8.62 -8.35
CA GLN A 162 -50.56 9.82 -8.54
C GLN A 162 -51.86 9.55 -9.31
N ALA A 163 -51.82 8.73 -10.37
CA ALA A 163 -52.97 8.30 -11.11
C ALA A 163 -53.96 7.48 -10.25
N ALA A 164 -53.45 6.53 -9.46
CA ALA A 164 -54.27 5.75 -8.54
C ALA A 164 -54.93 6.62 -7.45
N ARG A 165 -54.22 7.64 -6.95
CA ARG A 165 -54.75 8.58 -5.97
C ARG A 165 -55.83 9.46 -6.57
N ALA A 166 -55.69 9.92 -7.83
CA ALA A 166 -56.68 10.72 -8.53
C ALA A 166 -58.00 9.91 -8.76
N GLN A 167 -57.87 8.65 -9.18
CA GLN A 167 -59.04 7.75 -9.33
C GLN A 167 -59.77 7.50 -8.01
N LYS A 168 -59.03 7.42 -6.89
CA LYS A 168 -59.64 7.23 -5.58
C LYS A 168 -60.39 8.48 -5.09
N THR A 169 -59.90 9.68 -5.39
CA THR A 169 -60.58 10.94 -5.09
C THR A 169 -61.84 11.10 -5.95
N GLU A 170 -61.81 10.80 -7.23
CA GLU A 170 -62.98 10.81 -8.11
C GLU A 170 -64.06 9.83 -7.63
N SER A 171 -63.65 8.63 -7.23
CA SER A 171 -64.59 7.62 -6.70
C SER A 171 -65.25 8.07 -5.37
N THR A 172 -64.53 8.82 -4.55
CA THR A 172 -65.05 9.34 -3.27
C THR A 172 -66.02 10.50 -3.49
N GLU A 173 -65.79 11.36 -4.47
CA GLU A 173 -66.66 12.48 -4.84
C GLU A 173 -67.97 11.98 -5.47
N GLN A 174 -67.92 10.89 -6.25
CA GLN A 174 -69.15 10.28 -6.84
C GLN A 174 -70.01 9.59 -5.76
N VAL A 175 -69.43 9.10 -4.69
CA VAL A 175 -70.19 8.50 -3.58
C VAL A 175 -70.86 9.60 -2.72
N GLU A 176 -70.22 10.74 -2.50
CA GLU A 176 -70.78 11.86 -1.73
C GLU A 176 -71.90 12.55 -2.49
N THR A 177 -71.83 12.64 -3.83
CA THR A 177 -72.89 13.22 -4.66
C THR A 177 -74.13 12.34 -4.73
N THR A 178 -74.04 11.04 -4.52
CA THR A 178 -75.21 10.13 -4.49
C THR A 178 -75.84 10.00 -3.09
N ALA A 179 -75.15 10.47 -2.01
CA ALA A 179 -75.66 10.42 -0.64
C ALA A 179 -76.49 11.65 -0.23
N VAL A 180 -76.52 12.71 -1.03
CA VAL A 180 -77.26 14.00 -0.71
C VAL A 180 -78.68 14.00 -1.18
N THR A 181 -79.25 12.95 -1.82
CA THR A 181 -80.61 12.88 -2.31
C THR A 181 -81.48 11.83 -1.64
N SER A 182 -81.42 11.65 -0.32
CA SER A 182 -82.48 10.95 0.40
C SER A 182 -82.58 11.45 1.86
N ASP A 183 -83.52 12.40 2.00
CA ASP A 183 -84.47 12.58 3.09
C ASP A 183 -83.97 12.70 4.54
N GLY A 184 -84.43 13.83 5.18
CA GLY A 184 -84.16 14.20 6.56
C GLY A 184 -85.07 13.50 7.57
N PRO A 185 -85.45 14.09 8.77
CA PRO A 185 -84.57 14.60 9.82
C PRO A 185 -84.84 13.90 11.20
N LYS A 186 -84.15 14.40 12.30
CA LYS A 186 -84.34 14.14 13.76
C LYS A 186 -83.43 13.07 14.31
N ASP A 187 -82.72 13.22 15.39
CA ASP A 187 -82.93 13.91 16.65
C ASP A 187 -81.60 14.09 17.42
N THR A 188 -81.60 15.11 18.26
CA THR A 188 -80.76 15.55 19.32
C THR A 188 -80.23 14.46 20.29
N ALA A 189 -78.99 14.62 20.73
CA ALA A 189 -78.47 14.57 22.13
C ALA A 189 -76.94 14.57 22.10
N VAL A 190 -76.27 15.62 22.46
CA VAL A 190 -75.76 16.10 23.78
C VAL A 190 -74.86 15.05 24.52
N ILE A 191 -73.77 15.61 24.97
CA ILE A 191 -72.84 15.25 26.08
C ILE A 191 -71.52 14.64 25.59
N GLU A 192 -70.51 15.30 25.79
CA GLU A 192 -69.61 15.83 26.81
C GLU A 192 -68.22 15.21 26.73
N ALA A 193 -67.31 16.08 26.65
CA ALA A 193 -65.94 16.21 27.18
C ALA A 193 -65.26 15.03 27.85
N ALA A 194 -64.05 14.84 27.56
CA ALA A 194 -62.92 14.86 28.50
C ALA A 194 -61.62 14.83 27.73
N GLU A 195 -60.91 15.79 27.89
CA GLU A 195 -59.54 16.16 28.04
C GLU A 195 -58.69 15.14 28.73
N ASP A 196 -57.43 15.36 28.47
CA ASP A 196 -56.22 15.10 29.34
C ASP A 196 -55.47 13.82 28.99
N ASP A 197 -54.21 13.76 29.01
CA ASP A 197 -53.10 14.61 29.46
C ASP A 197 -51.76 13.96 29.03
N THR A 198 -50.89 14.84 28.72
CA THR A 198 -49.45 14.86 29.03
C THR A 198 -48.55 13.63 28.89
N SER A 199 -47.56 13.86 28.14
CA SER A 199 -46.17 14.18 28.59
C SER A 199 -45.22 13.05 29.03
N ARG A 200 -44.05 13.25 28.58
CA ARG A 200 -42.73 12.94 29.18
C ARG A 200 -42.12 11.61 28.80
N SER A 201 -41.01 11.66 28.31
CA SER A 201 -39.66 12.18 28.54
C SER A 201 -38.63 11.08 28.69
N HIS A 202 -37.50 11.37 28.15
CA HIS A 202 -36.12 11.05 28.56
C HIS A 202 -35.57 9.63 28.30
N GLU A 203 -34.54 9.68 27.54
CA GLU A 203 -33.10 9.50 27.89
C GLU A 203 -32.73 8.11 28.42
N GLN A 204 -32.05 7.38 27.63
CA GLN A 204 -30.61 7.16 27.78
C GLN A 204 -30.02 6.54 26.50
#